data_e2518b1bc2ffcaacd946c45c34716b89
#
_entry.id   e2518b1bc2ffcaacd946c45c34716b89
#
_cell.length_a   1.000
_cell.length_b   1.000
_cell.length_c   1.000
_cell.angle_alpha   90.00
_cell.angle_beta   90.00
_cell.angle_gamma   90.00
#
_symmetry.space_group_name_H-M   'P 1'
#
loop_
_entity.id
_entity.type
_entity.pdbx_description
1 polymer ?
#
loop_
_entity_poly.entity_id
_entity_poly.type
_entity_poly.pdbx_seq_one_letter_code
_entity_poly.pdbx_strand_id
1 'polypeptide(L)'
;MELHNAKGGKKNNMSDNYEIVWSHSRLNKIIENPKEYYLSYKQGISLKEEKTSLFVGSAVHEGLELNTSDLTNYFETHGSFKQQGGISTEQILAESMVQAFLDRKQDFINEVAYDEDTGVIANFLQEEHELTLTCQVKSKKFEKPHKFQGIIDLLYLTDQGWILCDYKTSSKTPDWDIYKSQLFDYILLLRENFPDIPLYKIAIINLQKTGIKQKKTENIDSFRHRIQDEYACNTDLINWHIYAKKEFSEEEIEDYIDNLTGMIDLAQTIEDEQMFYLNHSATTNMYGKSQFWDIFYHTPDCHFLYKIRDTIFDEETNSILDVRDCVPIDMLTVEKGEKVLNKYRAFQKEVDSIFSSDSSASKTKIFDSIEKKYITDEKLLEEYWLTYEKNKEQEEK
;
A
#
# COMPACT_ATOMS: atom_id res chain seq x y z
N MET A 1 -36.37 -4.25 47.97
CA MET A 1 -36.48 -4.47 46.52
C MET A 1 -35.05 -4.55 45.99
N GLU A 2 -34.49 -5.77 45.94
CA GLU A 2 -33.12 -6.06 45.64
C GLU A 2 -32.90 -6.07 44.11
N LEU A 3 -31.97 -5.27 43.63
CA LEU A 3 -31.52 -5.28 42.26
C LEU A 3 -30.42 -6.32 42.08
N HIS A 4 -30.73 -7.40 41.40
CA HIS A 4 -29.79 -8.47 41.06
C HIS A 4 -28.69 -7.96 40.15
N ASN A 5 -27.44 -8.07 40.65
CA ASN A 5 -26.21 -7.95 39.87
C ASN A 5 -26.14 -9.07 38.81
N ALA A 6 -26.28 -8.72 37.58
CA ALA A 6 -25.95 -9.60 36.46
C ALA A 6 -24.43 -9.70 36.35
N LYS A 7 -23.93 -10.90 36.62
CA LYS A 7 -22.51 -11.27 36.47
C LYS A 7 -22.05 -11.01 35.04
N GLY A 8 -20.99 -10.21 34.92
CA GLY A 8 -20.30 -9.96 33.68
C GLY A 8 -19.78 -11.26 33.06
N GLY A 9 -20.28 -11.55 31.85
CA GLY A 9 -19.71 -12.57 31.00
C GLY A 9 -18.29 -12.15 30.66
N LYS A 10 -17.31 -13.02 30.93
CA LYS A 10 -15.96 -12.88 30.44
C LYS A 10 -16.05 -12.79 28.89
N LYS A 11 -15.79 -11.61 28.33
CA LYS A 11 -15.44 -11.49 26.92
C LYS A 11 -14.17 -12.30 26.73
N ASN A 12 -14.26 -13.43 26.05
CA ASN A 12 -13.08 -14.09 25.51
C ASN A 12 -12.48 -13.11 24.49
N ASN A 13 -11.49 -12.36 24.93
CA ASN A 13 -10.62 -11.60 24.06
C ASN A 13 -9.81 -12.63 23.24
N MET A 14 -10.29 -12.95 22.05
CA MET A 14 -9.45 -13.53 21.01
C MET A 14 -8.65 -12.41 20.31
N SER A 15 -8.06 -11.51 21.09
CA SER A 15 -7.00 -10.61 20.65
C SER A 15 -5.66 -11.23 21.02
N ASP A 16 -5.46 -12.49 20.61
CA ASP A 16 -4.22 -13.17 20.93
C ASP A 16 -3.16 -12.78 19.90
N ASN A 17 -2.24 -11.94 20.35
CA ASN A 17 -0.83 -11.83 19.97
C ASN A 17 -0.45 -11.44 18.55
N TYR A 18 -1.24 -10.71 17.80
CA TYR A 18 -0.71 -10.07 16.59
C TYR A 18 -0.07 -8.72 16.96
N GLU A 19 1.26 -8.70 16.97
CA GLU A 19 2.01 -7.47 17.07
C GLU A 19 1.70 -6.61 15.83
N ILE A 20 1.23 -5.37 16.07
CA ILE A 20 0.93 -4.46 14.95
C ILE A 20 2.25 -3.94 14.41
N VAL A 21 2.47 -4.14 13.11
CA VAL A 21 3.56 -3.51 12.39
C VAL A 21 3.07 -2.17 11.85
N TRP A 22 3.64 -1.09 12.35
CA TRP A 22 3.32 0.26 11.91
C TRP A 22 4.09 0.62 10.65
N SER A 23 3.49 1.40 9.79
CA SER A 23 4.13 2.02 8.62
C SER A 23 3.63 3.44 8.47
N HIS A 24 4.33 4.25 7.68
CA HIS A 24 3.95 5.62 7.40
C HIS A 24 2.47 5.77 7.06
N SER A 25 1.99 5.06 6.04
CA SER A 25 0.61 5.16 5.57
C SER A 25 -0.40 4.63 6.59
N ARG A 26 -0.07 3.55 7.31
CA ARG A 26 -0.93 2.96 8.34
C ARG A 26 -1.08 3.90 9.53
N LEU A 27 0.04 4.49 9.97
CA LEU A 27 0.08 5.41 11.09
C LEU A 27 -0.69 6.70 10.77
N ASN A 28 -0.43 7.33 9.63
CA ASN A 28 -1.17 8.50 9.20
C ASN A 28 -2.67 8.25 9.13
N LYS A 29 -3.08 7.09 8.61
CA LYS A 29 -4.50 6.76 8.50
C LYS A 29 -5.19 6.64 9.85
N ILE A 30 -4.59 6.00 10.86
CA ILE A 30 -5.21 5.87 12.18
C ILE A 30 -5.23 7.22 12.93
N ILE A 31 -4.20 8.05 12.76
CA ILE A 31 -4.12 9.37 13.39
C ILE A 31 -5.12 10.35 12.75
N GLU A 32 -5.20 10.38 11.43
CA GLU A 32 -6.08 11.30 10.72
C GLU A 32 -7.56 10.90 10.87
N ASN A 33 -7.88 9.64 10.66
CA ASN A 33 -9.25 9.14 10.71
C ASN A 33 -9.33 7.68 11.20
N PRO A 34 -9.43 7.46 12.52
CA PRO A 34 -9.49 6.11 13.12
C PRO A 34 -10.59 5.23 12.51
N LYS A 35 -11.72 5.81 12.08
CA LYS A 35 -12.79 5.04 11.42
C LYS A 35 -12.39 4.55 10.04
N GLU A 36 -11.66 5.34 9.27
CA GLU A 36 -11.14 4.95 7.97
C GLU A 36 -10.09 3.84 8.12
N TYR A 37 -9.20 3.98 9.09
CA TYR A 37 -8.27 2.93 9.47
C TYR A 37 -8.98 1.62 9.83
N TYR A 38 -10.01 1.68 10.69
CA TYR A 38 -10.79 0.51 11.08
C TYR A 38 -11.39 -0.21 9.88
N LEU A 39 -12.02 0.54 8.95
CA LEU A 39 -12.60 -0.04 7.74
C LEU A 39 -11.53 -0.69 6.84
N SER A 40 -10.39 -0.01 6.63
CA SER A 40 -9.34 -0.50 5.74
C SER A 40 -8.57 -1.68 6.32
N TYR A 41 -8.06 -1.55 7.55
CA TYR A 41 -7.08 -2.48 8.13
C TYR A 41 -7.70 -3.56 9.03
N LYS A 42 -8.80 -3.24 9.72
CA LYS A 42 -9.46 -4.21 10.59
C LYS A 42 -10.58 -4.97 9.89
N GLN A 43 -11.31 -4.29 9.02
CA GLN A 43 -12.44 -4.88 8.28
C GLN A 43 -12.05 -5.30 6.85
N GLY A 44 -10.88 -4.92 6.38
CA GLY A 44 -10.41 -5.24 5.03
C GLY A 44 -11.26 -4.63 3.90
N ILE A 45 -12.04 -3.58 4.19
CA ILE A 45 -12.92 -2.96 3.20
C ILE A 45 -12.12 -2.07 2.27
N SER A 46 -12.36 -2.17 0.98
CA SER A 46 -11.79 -1.31 -0.06
C SER A 46 -12.79 -1.07 -1.18
N LEU A 47 -12.49 -0.10 -2.05
CA LEU A 47 -13.24 0.05 -3.30
C LEU A 47 -13.03 -1.18 -4.19
N LYS A 48 -14.07 -1.61 -4.91
CA LYS A 48 -13.96 -2.65 -5.96
C LYS A 48 -13.07 -2.19 -7.09
N GLU A 49 -13.22 -0.93 -7.48
CA GLU A 49 -12.41 -0.30 -8.51
C GLU A 49 -11.39 0.64 -7.86
N GLU A 50 -10.14 0.40 -8.09
CA GLU A 50 -9.08 1.31 -7.67
C GLU A 50 -9.18 2.62 -8.46
N LYS A 51 -8.86 3.75 -7.79
CA LYS A 51 -8.79 5.03 -8.50
C LYS A 51 -7.73 4.96 -9.59
N THR A 52 -8.10 5.27 -10.83
CA THR A 52 -7.20 5.27 -12.00
C THR A 52 -5.84 5.92 -11.72
N SER A 53 -5.83 7.01 -10.95
CA SER A 53 -4.60 7.71 -10.63
C SER A 53 -3.64 6.92 -9.74
N LEU A 54 -4.17 6.11 -8.81
CA LEU A 54 -3.37 5.23 -7.96
C LEU A 54 -2.84 4.05 -8.77
N PHE A 55 -3.70 3.42 -9.55
CA PHE A 55 -3.31 2.32 -10.42
C PHE A 55 -2.18 2.69 -11.40
N VAL A 56 -2.28 3.85 -12.08
CA VAL A 56 -1.20 4.34 -12.93
C VAL A 56 0.08 4.59 -12.12
N GLY A 57 -0.05 5.08 -10.88
CA GLY A 57 1.08 5.25 -9.97
C GLY A 57 1.78 3.92 -9.69
N SER A 58 1.03 2.90 -9.26
CA SER A 58 1.57 1.57 -8.99
C SER A 58 2.21 0.93 -10.22
N ALA A 59 1.58 1.09 -11.41
CA ALA A 59 2.16 0.60 -12.67
C ALA A 59 3.50 1.28 -13.01
N VAL A 60 3.63 2.58 -12.73
CA VAL A 60 4.90 3.30 -12.93
C VAL A 60 5.97 2.79 -11.99
N HIS A 61 5.67 2.58 -10.69
CA HIS A 61 6.63 2.02 -9.72
C HIS A 61 7.11 0.63 -10.17
N GLU A 62 6.20 -0.27 -10.58
CA GLU A 62 6.55 -1.58 -11.14
C GLU A 62 7.51 -1.48 -12.33
N GLY A 63 7.24 -0.56 -13.28
CA GLY A 63 8.11 -0.35 -14.44
C GLY A 63 9.49 0.17 -14.07
N LEU A 64 9.59 1.02 -13.07
CA LEU A 64 10.86 1.57 -12.56
C LEU A 64 11.65 0.51 -11.80
N GLU A 65 10.99 -0.31 -10.98
CA GLU A 65 11.58 -1.45 -10.28
C GLU A 65 12.17 -2.47 -11.27
N LEU A 66 11.38 -2.85 -12.28
CA LEU A 66 11.81 -3.80 -13.31
C LEU A 66 12.73 -3.19 -14.39
N ASN A 67 13.00 -1.88 -14.29
CA ASN A 67 13.77 -1.11 -15.27
C ASN A 67 13.27 -1.32 -16.72
N THR A 68 11.95 -1.33 -16.90
CA THR A 68 11.28 -1.53 -18.20
C THR A 68 10.09 -0.61 -18.37
N SER A 69 9.89 -0.10 -19.56
CA SER A 69 8.67 0.63 -19.94
C SER A 69 7.56 -0.26 -20.51
N ASP A 70 7.80 -1.55 -20.70
CA ASP A 70 6.76 -2.50 -21.12
C ASP A 70 5.97 -2.95 -19.89
N LEU A 71 4.75 -2.40 -19.75
CA LEU A 71 3.83 -2.67 -18.66
C LEU A 71 2.64 -3.56 -19.10
N THR A 72 2.74 -4.20 -20.26
CA THR A 72 1.66 -5.02 -20.81
C THR A 72 1.19 -6.07 -19.82
N ASN A 73 2.11 -6.84 -19.24
CA ASN A 73 1.78 -7.88 -18.26
C ASN A 73 1.10 -7.31 -17.00
N TYR A 74 1.56 -6.16 -16.50
CA TYR A 74 0.94 -5.50 -15.35
C TYR A 74 -0.51 -5.12 -15.63
N PHE A 75 -0.78 -4.49 -16.78
CA PHE A 75 -2.12 -4.08 -17.17
C PHE A 75 -3.04 -5.25 -17.52
N GLU A 76 -2.53 -6.34 -18.06
CA GLU A 76 -3.30 -7.56 -18.31
C GLU A 76 -3.70 -8.26 -17.01
N THR A 77 -2.80 -8.28 -16.02
CA THR A 77 -3.01 -8.99 -14.75
C THR A 77 -3.88 -8.20 -13.76
N HIS A 78 -3.69 -6.88 -13.68
CA HIS A 78 -4.30 -6.04 -12.65
C HIS A 78 -5.30 -5.02 -13.18
N GLY A 79 -5.33 -4.76 -14.48
CA GLY A 79 -6.13 -3.70 -15.08
C GLY A 79 -7.51 -4.14 -15.55
N SER A 80 -8.53 -3.34 -15.20
CA SER A 80 -9.90 -3.46 -15.74
C SER A 80 -10.24 -2.31 -16.71
N PHE A 81 -9.24 -1.76 -17.37
CA PHE A 81 -9.40 -0.57 -18.21
C PHE A 81 -9.98 -0.89 -19.58
N LYS A 82 -10.74 0.08 -20.12
CA LYS A 82 -11.27 -0.02 -21.45
C LYS A 82 -10.13 0.02 -22.46
N GLN A 83 -9.90 -1.10 -23.12
CA GLN A 83 -8.86 -1.26 -24.13
C GLN A 83 -9.35 -0.90 -25.54
N GLN A 84 -8.46 -0.32 -26.33
CA GLN A 84 -8.64 -0.09 -27.75
C GLN A 84 -7.44 -0.70 -28.50
N GLY A 85 -7.71 -1.74 -29.28
CA GLY A 85 -6.62 -2.48 -29.94
C GLY A 85 -5.71 -3.24 -28.97
N GLY A 86 -6.23 -3.67 -27.80
CA GLY A 86 -5.46 -4.42 -26.79
C GLY A 86 -4.69 -3.56 -25.80
N ILE A 87 -4.81 -2.22 -25.85
CA ILE A 87 -4.08 -1.32 -24.94
C ILE A 87 -5.00 -0.22 -24.42
N SER A 88 -4.78 0.25 -23.19
CA SER A 88 -5.52 1.36 -22.58
C SER A 88 -4.75 2.69 -22.66
N THR A 89 -5.47 3.81 -22.52
CA THR A 89 -4.85 5.13 -22.42
C THR A 89 -3.99 5.28 -21.17
N GLU A 90 -4.37 4.61 -20.10
CA GLU A 90 -3.67 4.54 -18.82
C GLU A 90 -2.35 3.80 -18.95
N GLN A 91 -2.34 2.70 -19.71
CA GLN A 91 -1.12 1.95 -20.01
C GLN A 91 -0.14 2.80 -20.80
N ILE A 92 -0.61 3.45 -21.88
CA ILE A 92 0.24 4.36 -22.68
C ILE A 92 0.84 5.46 -21.82
N LEU A 93 0.04 6.05 -20.92
CA LEU A 93 0.53 7.08 -20.02
C LEU A 93 1.63 6.55 -19.11
N ALA A 94 1.41 5.41 -18.43
CA ALA A 94 2.37 4.82 -17.52
C ALA A 94 3.67 4.40 -18.25
N GLU A 95 3.56 3.70 -19.38
CA GLU A 95 4.70 3.31 -20.21
C GLU A 95 5.53 4.53 -20.67
N SER A 96 4.86 5.62 -21.07
CA SER A 96 5.55 6.83 -21.51
C SER A 96 6.24 7.56 -20.35
N MET A 97 5.65 7.56 -19.15
CA MET A 97 6.28 8.13 -17.95
C MET A 97 7.55 7.36 -17.58
N VAL A 98 7.47 6.04 -17.54
CA VAL A 98 8.63 5.19 -17.23
C VAL A 98 9.73 5.39 -18.28
N GLN A 99 9.39 5.30 -19.58
CA GLN A 99 10.36 5.50 -20.66
C GLN A 99 11.06 6.86 -20.55
N ALA A 100 10.31 7.92 -20.32
CA ALA A 100 10.87 9.27 -20.18
C ALA A 100 11.85 9.41 -19.02
N PHE A 101 11.60 8.73 -17.90
CA PHE A 101 12.58 8.70 -16.82
C PHE A 101 13.79 7.84 -17.17
N LEU A 102 13.61 6.65 -17.74
CA LEU A 102 14.72 5.77 -18.13
C LEU A 102 15.66 6.46 -19.12
N ASP A 103 15.13 7.24 -20.05
CA ASP A 103 15.92 8.04 -20.99
C ASP A 103 16.77 9.13 -20.30
N ARG A 104 16.35 9.58 -19.11
CA ARG A 104 17.01 10.62 -18.31
C ARG A 104 17.67 10.11 -17.04
N LYS A 105 17.61 8.79 -16.77
CA LYS A 105 18.16 8.17 -15.56
C LYS A 105 19.64 8.53 -15.35
N GLN A 106 20.41 8.57 -16.43
CA GLN A 106 21.83 8.92 -16.36
C GLN A 106 22.06 10.39 -15.95
N ASP A 107 21.20 11.30 -16.38
CA ASP A 107 21.29 12.71 -15.98
C ASP A 107 21.03 12.84 -14.47
N PHE A 108 19.98 12.15 -13.98
CA PHE A 108 19.70 12.08 -12.56
C PHE A 108 20.87 11.50 -11.75
N ILE A 109 21.44 10.36 -12.21
CA ILE A 109 22.58 9.71 -11.56
C ILE A 109 23.78 10.67 -11.49
N ASN A 110 24.09 11.37 -12.56
CA ASN A 110 25.20 12.33 -12.60
C ASN A 110 25.00 13.49 -11.62
N GLU A 111 23.77 14.00 -11.53
CA GLU A 111 23.45 15.12 -10.64
C GLU A 111 23.42 14.70 -9.17
N VAL A 112 22.80 13.55 -8.85
CA VAL A 112 22.73 13.09 -7.46
C VAL A 112 24.09 12.60 -6.92
N ALA A 113 24.98 12.13 -7.81
CA ALA A 113 26.35 11.74 -7.43
C ALA A 113 27.24 12.93 -7.08
N TYR A 114 27.00 14.09 -7.69
CA TYR A 114 27.87 15.26 -7.53
C TYR A 114 27.53 16.03 -6.28
N ASP A 115 28.52 16.26 -5.43
CA ASP A 115 28.42 17.10 -4.22
C ASP A 115 28.98 18.49 -4.54
N GLU A 116 28.13 19.49 -4.58
CA GLU A 116 28.49 20.88 -4.89
C GLU A 116 29.41 21.52 -3.82
N ASP A 117 29.26 21.12 -2.55
CA ASP A 117 30.04 21.70 -1.45
C ASP A 117 31.47 21.19 -1.45
N THR A 118 31.71 19.96 -1.82
CA THR A 118 33.01 19.29 -1.78
C THR A 118 33.63 19.08 -3.16
N GLY A 119 32.84 19.15 -4.24
CA GLY A 119 33.27 18.83 -5.60
C GLY A 119 33.50 17.32 -5.82
N VAL A 120 33.11 16.48 -4.90
CA VAL A 120 33.27 15.02 -4.98
C VAL A 120 32.15 14.43 -5.85
N ILE A 121 32.48 13.41 -6.65
CA ILE A 121 31.54 12.58 -7.37
C ILE A 121 31.54 11.21 -6.72
N ALA A 122 30.40 10.78 -6.19
CA ALA A 122 30.23 9.48 -5.57
C ALA A 122 30.24 8.35 -6.62
N ASN A 123 30.92 7.24 -6.33
CA ASN A 123 30.90 6.06 -7.15
C ASN A 123 29.81 5.10 -6.71
N PHE A 124 28.90 4.74 -7.62
CA PHE A 124 27.82 3.79 -7.35
C PHE A 124 28.39 2.38 -7.26
N LEU A 125 28.02 1.66 -6.21
CA LEU A 125 28.44 0.30 -5.90
C LEU A 125 27.29 -0.70 -6.07
N GLN A 126 26.06 -0.30 -5.69
CA GLN A 126 24.87 -1.15 -5.70
C GLN A 126 23.61 -0.32 -5.88
N GLU A 127 22.60 -0.89 -6.52
CA GLU A 127 21.25 -0.33 -6.69
C GLU A 127 20.25 -1.35 -6.14
N GLU A 128 19.34 -0.91 -5.27
CA GLU A 128 18.27 -1.73 -4.69
C GLU A 128 16.93 -1.05 -4.92
N HIS A 129 15.92 -1.83 -5.28
CA HIS A 129 14.55 -1.39 -5.48
C HIS A 129 13.61 -2.08 -4.51
N GLU A 130 12.51 -1.40 -4.12
CA GLU A 130 11.44 -1.92 -3.25
C GLU A 130 11.99 -2.59 -1.97
N LEU A 131 13.05 -1.99 -1.39
CA LEU A 131 13.71 -2.55 -0.21
C LEU A 131 12.83 -2.42 1.03
N THR A 132 12.32 -3.53 1.53
CA THR A 132 11.55 -3.58 2.77
C THR A 132 12.49 -3.63 3.97
N LEU A 133 12.37 -2.65 4.86
CA LEU A 133 13.13 -2.56 6.11
C LEU A 133 12.20 -2.49 7.31
N THR A 134 12.65 -3.05 8.44
CA THR A 134 11.93 -2.99 9.71
C THR A 134 12.85 -2.55 10.84
N CYS A 135 12.30 -1.86 11.82
CA CYS A 135 13.03 -1.52 13.04
C CYS A 135 12.12 -1.58 14.28
N GLN A 136 12.73 -1.44 15.45
CA GLN A 136 12.03 -1.33 16.73
C GLN A 136 12.05 0.13 17.20
N VAL A 137 10.87 0.73 17.35
CA VAL A 137 10.72 2.09 17.88
C VAL A 137 10.39 1.99 19.38
N LYS A 138 11.24 2.59 20.23
CA LYS A 138 11.01 2.60 21.68
C LYS A 138 9.71 3.33 22.00
N SER A 139 8.90 2.74 22.89
CA SER A 139 7.70 3.37 23.40
C SER A 139 8.00 4.22 24.63
N LYS A 140 7.27 5.32 24.80
CA LYS A 140 7.24 6.12 26.04
C LYS A 140 6.12 5.66 26.98
N LYS A 141 5.16 4.90 26.47
CA LYS A 141 3.94 4.50 27.18
C LYS A 141 3.87 3.00 27.47
N PHE A 142 4.40 2.17 26.59
CA PHE A 142 4.29 0.72 26.65
C PHE A 142 5.63 0.09 27.03
N GLU A 143 5.61 -1.07 27.70
CA GLU A 143 6.83 -1.79 28.08
C GLU A 143 7.60 -2.36 26.89
N LYS A 144 6.85 -2.74 25.84
CA LYS A 144 7.44 -3.29 24.61
C LYS A 144 7.65 -2.19 23.58
N PRO A 145 8.74 -2.24 22.81
CA PRO A 145 8.91 -1.37 21.65
C PRO A 145 7.88 -1.72 20.57
N HIS A 146 7.61 -0.80 19.70
CA HIS A 146 6.73 -1.00 18.55
C HIS A 146 7.54 -1.39 17.33
N LYS A 147 7.00 -2.30 16.53
CA LYS A 147 7.58 -2.65 15.22
C LYS A 147 7.15 -1.62 14.17
N PHE A 148 8.12 -1.08 13.45
CA PHE A 148 7.91 -0.13 12.37
C PHE A 148 8.55 -0.63 11.09
N GLN A 149 7.89 -0.44 9.94
CA GLN A 149 8.41 -0.85 8.65
C GLN A 149 8.17 0.21 7.57
N GLY A 150 8.99 0.17 6.55
CA GLY A 150 8.81 0.91 5.31
C GLY A 150 9.39 0.16 4.13
N ILE A 151 8.93 0.54 2.95
CA ILE A 151 9.45 0.07 1.67
C ILE A 151 10.09 1.26 1.00
N ILE A 152 11.37 1.16 0.70
CA ILE A 152 12.14 2.21 0.02
C ILE A 152 12.12 1.93 -1.47
N ASP A 153 11.58 2.84 -2.27
CA ASP A 153 11.41 2.67 -3.70
C ASP A 153 12.74 2.44 -4.43
N LEU A 154 13.76 3.24 -4.08
CA LEU A 154 15.08 3.15 -4.71
C LEU A 154 16.18 3.57 -3.73
N LEU A 155 17.22 2.76 -3.64
CA LEU A 155 18.36 3.00 -2.78
C LEU A 155 19.65 2.71 -3.54
N TYR A 156 20.57 3.66 -3.55
CA TYR A 156 21.91 3.44 -4.08
C TYR A 156 22.92 3.40 -2.94
N LEU A 157 23.77 2.38 -2.95
CA LEU A 157 24.98 2.36 -2.17
C LEU A 157 26.11 2.99 -2.98
N THR A 158 26.81 3.94 -2.38
CA THR A 158 27.98 4.58 -2.98
C THR A 158 29.19 4.48 -2.04
N ASP A 159 30.36 4.87 -2.52
CA ASP A 159 31.57 4.98 -1.71
C ASP A 159 31.49 6.14 -0.66
N GLN A 160 30.48 7.00 -0.77
CA GLN A 160 30.20 8.10 0.16
C GLN A 160 29.08 7.76 1.16
N GLY A 161 28.30 6.70 0.94
CA GLY A 161 27.15 6.27 1.74
C GLY A 161 25.90 6.05 0.91
N TRP A 162 24.76 6.02 1.59
CA TRP A 162 23.44 5.80 0.96
C TRP A 162 22.93 7.04 0.24
N ILE A 163 22.42 6.86 -0.97
CA ILE A 163 21.53 7.81 -1.65
C ILE A 163 20.12 7.23 -1.59
N LEU A 164 19.26 7.87 -0.82
CA LEU A 164 17.86 7.51 -0.65
C LEU A 164 17.02 8.23 -1.69
N CYS A 165 16.27 7.48 -2.49
CA CYS A 165 15.37 8.01 -3.50
C CYS A 165 13.94 7.48 -3.33
N ASP A 166 12.96 8.34 -3.63
CA ASP A 166 11.55 7.99 -3.56
C ASP A 166 10.86 8.47 -4.85
N TYR A 167 10.06 7.59 -5.48
CA TYR A 167 9.33 7.90 -6.69
C TYR A 167 7.96 8.49 -6.38
N LYS A 168 7.60 9.54 -7.07
CA LYS A 168 6.26 10.13 -6.98
C LYS A 168 5.64 10.29 -8.35
N THR A 169 4.35 9.99 -8.45
CA THR A 169 3.54 10.29 -9.63
C THR A 169 2.52 11.35 -9.27
N SER A 170 2.55 12.47 -9.96
CA SER A 170 1.72 13.63 -9.65
C SER A 170 1.02 14.19 -10.88
N SER A 171 0.03 15.05 -10.71
CA SER A 171 -0.60 15.82 -11.80
C SER A 171 0.03 17.20 -12.01
N LYS A 172 0.93 17.59 -11.12
CA LYS A 172 1.68 18.87 -11.13
C LYS A 172 2.93 18.70 -10.29
N THR A 173 3.92 19.56 -10.48
CA THR A 173 5.10 19.60 -9.60
C THR A 173 4.63 19.72 -8.14
N PRO A 174 5.05 18.82 -7.26
CA PRO A 174 4.63 18.81 -5.87
C PRO A 174 5.32 19.93 -5.08
N ASP A 175 4.74 20.24 -3.92
CA ASP A 175 5.47 20.85 -2.84
C ASP A 175 6.32 19.75 -2.19
N TRP A 176 7.65 19.84 -2.29
CA TRP A 176 8.55 18.77 -1.87
C TRP A 176 8.54 18.53 -0.36
N ASP A 177 8.23 19.55 0.43
CA ASP A 177 8.19 19.44 1.89
C ASP A 177 7.12 18.47 2.41
N ILE A 178 6.07 18.22 1.63
CA ILE A 178 5.01 17.27 2.03
C ILE A 178 5.52 15.82 2.16
N TYR A 179 6.66 15.50 1.57
CA TYR A 179 7.24 14.15 1.61
C TYR A 179 8.29 13.97 2.70
N LYS A 180 8.72 15.04 3.35
CA LYS A 180 9.80 14.97 4.37
C LYS A 180 9.50 13.96 5.48
N SER A 181 8.27 13.87 5.94
CA SER A 181 7.91 12.91 7.00
C SER A 181 8.15 11.46 6.58
N GLN A 182 7.85 11.09 5.35
CA GLN A 182 8.14 9.75 4.82
C GLN A 182 9.65 9.52 4.67
N LEU A 183 10.40 10.54 4.25
CA LEU A 183 11.85 10.44 4.15
C LEU A 183 12.53 10.30 5.52
N PHE A 184 12.05 10.96 6.56
CA PHE A 184 12.52 10.74 7.93
C PHE A 184 12.27 9.31 8.41
N ASP A 185 11.12 8.70 8.07
CA ASP A 185 10.86 7.29 8.35
C ASP A 185 11.91 6.38 7.70
N TYR A 186 12.25 6.64 6.44
CA TYR A 186 13.27 5.88 5.72
C TYR A 186 14.67 6.08 6.30
N ILE A 187 15.01 7.31 6.75
CA ILE A 187 16.28 7.59 7.42
C ILE A 187 16.38 6.77 8.71
N LEU A 188 15.32 6.73 9.52
CA LEU A 188 15.28 5.90 10.73
C LEU A 188 15.53 4.42 10.37
N LEU A 189 14.81 3.90 9.39
CA LEU A 189 14.97 2.50 8.95
C LEU A 189 16.40 2.21 8.48
N LEU A 190 17.00 3.10 7.70
CA LEU A 190 18.38 2.93 7.24
C LEU A 190 19.38 2.94 8.41
N ARG A 191 19.23 3.85 9.37
CA ARG A 191 20.11 3.94 10.55
C ARG A 191 20.04 2.70 11.44
N GLU A 192 18.84 2.17 11.64
CA GLU A 192 18.64 0.98 12.47
C GLU A 192 19.16 -0.31 11.80
N ASN A 193 19.06 -0.40 10.46
CA ASN A 193 19.49 -1.60 9.74
C ASN A 193 20.95 -1.54 9.27
N PHE A 194 21.48 -0.34 9.00
CA PHE A 194 22.82 -0.12 8.44
C PHE A 194 23.57 1.00 9.18
N PRO A 195 23.83 0.86 10.50
CA PRO A 195 24.36 1.94 11.33
C PRO A 195 25.76 2.41 10.91
N ASP A 196 26.52 1.56 10.23
CA ASP A 196 27.90 1.86 9.80
C ASP A 196 27.97 2.60 8.45
N ILE A 197 26.83 2.74 7.75
CA ILE A 197 26.79 3.38 6.42
C ILE A 197 26.09 4.72 6.54
N PRO A 198 26.77 5.84 6.32
CA PRO A 198 26.16 7.16 6.44
C PRO A 198 25.15 7.43 5.33
N LEU A 199 24.17 8.26 5.60
CA LEU A 199 23.32 8.85 4.58
C LEU A 199 24.10 9.93 3.84
N TYR A 200 24.24 9.78 2.52
CA TYR A 200 24.98 10.74 1.68
C TYR A 200 24.02 11.78 1.08
N LYS A 201 22.94 11.34 0.41
CA LYS A 201 21.95 12.23 -0.20
C LYS A 201 20.54 11.66 -0.13
N ILE A 202 19.57 12.55 -0.31
CA ILE A 202 18.17 12.21 -0.42
C ILE A 202 17.60 12.90 -1.66
N ALA A 203 16.80 12.19 -2.44
CA ALA A 203 16.14 12.75 -3.60
C ALA A 203 14.69 12.24 -3.73
N ILE A 204 13.82 13.08 -4.28
CA ILE A 204 12.52 12.66 -4.78
C ILE A 204 12.52 12.81 -6.28
N ILE A 205 12.08 11.76 -6.96
CA ILE A 205 11.94 11.71 -8.40
C ILE A 205 10.45 11.76 -8.73
N ASN A 206 10.02 12.86 -9.36
CA ASN A 206 8.61 13.05 -9.71
C ASN A 206 8.39 12.83 -11.20
N LEU A 207 7.52 11.87 -11.50
CA LEU A 207 7.02 11.62 -12.84
C LEU A 207 5.63 12.26 -12.96
N GLN A 208 5.56 13.40 -13.61
CA GLN A 208 4.32 14.16 -13.72
C GLN A 208 3.44 13.60 -14.82
N LYS A 209 2.17 13.35 -14.50
CA LYS A 209 1.15 12.93 -15.48
C LYS A 209 0.81 14.08 -16.38
N THR A 210 0.93 13.90 -17.70
CA THR A 210 0.46 14.91 -18.64
C THR A 210 -1.06 15.05 -18.60
N GLY A 211 -1.55 16.28 -18.84
CA GLY A 211 -2.98 16.55 -18.97
C GLY A 211 -3.60 16.16 -20.32
N ILE A 212 -2.81 15.60 -21.23
CA ILE A 212 -3.25 15.26 -22.59
C ILE A 212 -4.23 14.08 -22.54
N LYS A 213 -5.38 14.23 -23.19
CA LYS A 213 -6.42 13.20 -23.33
C LYS A 213 -6.55 12.77 -24.78
N GLN A 214 -6.90 11.50 -25.00
CA GLN A 214 -7.19 10.98 -26.32
C GLN A 214 -8.39 11.74 -26.94
N LYS A 215 -8.23 12.20 -28.18
CA LYS A 215 -9.32 12.85 -28.93
C LYS A 215 -10.30 11.81 -29.45
N LYS A 216 -11.59 12.18 -29.59
CA LYS A 216 -12.66 11.25 -30.01
C LYS A 216 -12.40 10.53 -31.33
N THR A 217 -11.67 11.17 -32.28
CA THR A 217 -11.36 10.64 -33.61
C THR A 217 -9.93 10.12 -33.73
N GLU A 218 -9.18 10.12 -32.62
CA GLU A 218 -7.78 9.72 -32.59
C GLU A 218 -7.67 8.21 -32.33
N ASN A 219 -6.92 7.51 -33.18
CA ASN A 219 -6.60 6.12 -32.89
C ASN A 219 -5.54 6.01 -31.78
N ILE A 220 -5.41 4.83 -31.22
CA ILE A 220 -4.56 4.58 -30.06
C ILE A 220 -3.08 4.83 -30.36
N ASP A 221 -2.61 4.50 -31.55
CA ASP A 221 -1.21 4.69 -31.94
C ASP A 221 -0.86 6.17 -32.09
N SER A 222 -1.75 6.97 -32.71
CA SER A 222 -1.57 8.42 -32.81
C SER A 222 -1.57 9.07 -31.41
N PHE A 223 -2.41 8.58 -30.50
CA PHE A 223 -2.43 9.04 -29.12
C PHE A 223 -1.10 8.69 -28.42
N ARG A 224 -0.61 7.46 -28.58
CA ARG A 224 0.69 7.02 -28.03
C ARG A 224 1.82 7.92 -28.49
N HIS A 225 1.96 8.16 -29.80
CA HIS A 225 3.00 9.04 -30.33
C HIS A 225 2.91 10.44 -29.73
N ARG A 226 1.70 11.00 -29.63
CA ARG A 226 1.53 12.34 -29.07
C ARG A 226 1.87 12.44 -27.59
N ILE A 227 1.62 11.38 -26.79
CA ILE A 227 2.06 11.33 -25.37
C ILE A 227 3.58 11.20 -25.31
N GLN A 228 4.18 10.33 -26.12
CA GLN A 228 5.64 10.17 -26.17
C GLN A 228 6.34 11.46 -26.60
N ASP A 229 5.83 12.14 -27.63
CA ASP A 229 6.34 13.43 -28.07
C ASP A 229 6.25 14.50 -26.97
N GLU A 230 5.16 14.52 -26.19
CA GLU A 230 5.01 15.44 -25.06
C GLU A 230 6.12 15.22 -24.02
N TYR A 231 6.37 13.97 -23.62
CA TYR A 231 7.45 13.67 -22.65
C TYR A 231 8.85 13.92 -23.20
N ALA A 232 9.05 13.71 -24.51
CA ALA A 232 10.33 14.00 -25.16
C ALA A 232 10.60 15.51 -25.29
N CYS A 233 9.55 16.31 -25.52
CA CYS A 233 9.67 17.75 -25.70
C CYS A 233 9.59 18.56 -24.41
N ASN A 234 8.83 18.06 -23.42
CA ASN A 234 8.58 18.73 -22.14
C ASN A 234 9.30 18.00 -21.01
N THR A 235 10.59 18.29 -20.87
CA THR A 235 11.46 17.66 -19.87
C THR A 235 11.05 17.96 -18.42
N ASP A 236 10.26 19.01 -18.19
CA ASP A 236 9.77 19.37 -16.85
C ASP A 236 8.75 18.37 -16.30
N LEU A 237 8.19 17.50 -17.15
CA LEU A 237 7.31 16.43 -16.74
C LEU A 237 8.04 15.33 -15.94
N ILE A 238 9.34 15.20 -16.13
CA ILE A 238 10.21 14.34 -15.34
C ILE A 238 11.19 15.24 -14.63
N ASN A 239 10.99 15.42 -13.35
CA ASN A 239 11.83 16.30 -12.53
C ASN A 239 12.18 15.61 -11.20
N TRP A 240 13.23 16.10 -10.55
CA TRP A 240 13.66 15.60 -9.26
C TRP A 240 14.11 16.75 -8.36
N HIS A 241 14.05 16.49 -7.09
CA HIS A 241 14.54 17.39 -6.07
C HIS A 241 15.55 16.65 -5.19
N ILE A 242 16.78 17.18 -5.13
CA ILE A 242 17.85 16.69 -4.27
C ILE A 242 17.89 17.61 -3.06
N TYR A 243 17.61 17.06 -1.88
CA TYR A 243 17.60 17.83 -0.65
C TYR A 243 19.01 18.20 -0.21
N ALA A 244 19.18 19.43 0.25
CA ALA A 244 20.42 19.84 0.88
C ALA A 244 20.60 19.10 2.22
N LYS A 245 21.85 18.70 2.54
CA LYS A 245 22.17 17.95 3.77
C LYS A 245 21.67 18.63 5.05
N LYS A 246 21.61 19.96 5.08
CA LYS A 246 21.09 20.73 6.22
C LYS A 246 19.59 20.58 6.46
N GLU A 247 18.84 20.08 5.48
CA GLU A 247 17.39 19.87 5.58
C GLU A 247 17.02 18.55 6.29
N PHE A 248 18.04 17.77 6.67
CA PHE A 248 17.94 16.55 7.47
C PHE A 248 19.07 16.55 8.50
N SER A 249 19.12 17.60 9.33
CA SER A 249 20.08 17.71 10.42
C SER A 249 19.84 16.64 11.49
N GLU A 250 20.87 16.29 12.25
CA GLU A 250 20.72 15.32 13.35
C GLU A 250 19.64 15.76 14.35
N GLU A 251 19.54 17.04 14.65
CA GLU A 251 18.52 17.60 15.55
C GLU A 251 17.10 17.38 15.00
N GLU A 252 16.88 17.66 13.71
CA GLU A 252 15.56 17.45 13.08
C GLU A 252 15.18 15.96 13.02
N ILE A 253 16.16 15.08 12.79
CA ILE A 253 15.93 13.64 12.75
C ILE A 253 15.56 13.12 14.15
N GLU A 254 16.29 13.54 15.19
CA GLU A 254 15.98 13.15 16.57
C GLU A 254 14.61 13.68 17.01
N ASP A 255 14.28 14.93 16.70
CA ASP A 255 12.96 15.52 16.97
C ASP A 255 11.86 14.76 16.23
N TYR A 256 12.10 14.35 14.98
CA TYR A 256 11.14 13.54 14.23
C TYR A 256 10.93 12.18 14.88
N ILE A 257 11.99 11.47 15.27
CA ILE A 257 11.91 10.15 15.94
C ILE A 257 11.13 10.26 17.26
N ASP A 258 11.34 11.32 18.01
CA ASP A 258 10.58 11.57 19.24
C ASP A 258 9.09 11.78 18.99
N ASN A 259 8.75 12.53 17.96
CA ASN A 259 7.38 12.73 17.50
C ASN A 259 6.76 11.44 16.96
N LEU A 260 7.47 10.68 16.13
CA LEU A 260 7.03 9.38 15.61
C LEU A 260 6.70 8.41 16.73
N THR A 261 7.56 8.36 17.76
CA THR A 261 7.32 7.55 18.97
C THR A 261 5.97 7.91 19.62
N GLY A 262 5.71 9.21 19.80
CA GLY A 262 4.43 9.70 20.35
C GLY A 262 3.23 9.36 19.48
N MET A 263 3.38 9.44 18.17
CA MET A 263 2.32 9.07 17.22
C MET A 263 2.01 7.57 17.26
N ILE A 264 3.03 6.71 17.32
CA ILE A 264 2.86 5.26 17.42
C ILE A 264 2.20 4.88 18.76
N ASP A 265 2.62 5.50 19.87
CA ASP A 265 2.01 5.28 21.19
C ASP A 265 0.52 5.69 21.20
N LEU A 266 0.17 6.79 20.54
CA LEU A 266 -1.22 7.21 20.37
C LEU A 266 -2.01 6.22 19.49
N ALA A 267 -1.45 5.81 18.37
CA ALA A 267 -2.05 4.86 17.45
C ALA A 267 -2.31 3.50 18.13
N GLN A 268 -1.34 3.01 18.88
CA GLN A 268 -1.49 1.78 19.67
C GLN A 268 -2.57 1.94 20.74
N THR A 269 -2.68 3.11 21.38
CA THR A 269 -3.75 3.39 22.34
C THR A 269 -5.12 3.36 21.68
N ILE A 270 -5.28 3.96 20.50
CA ILE A 270 -6.54 3.93 19.75
C ILE A 270 -6.94 2.48 19.42
N GLU A 271 -5.96 1.65 19.04
CA GLU A 271 -6.17 0.23 18.76
C GLU A 271 -6.59 -0.55 20.03
N ASP A 272 -5.85 -0.43 21.11
CA ASP A 272 -6.08 -1.18 22.34
C ASP A 272 -7.43 -0.83 22.99
N GLU A 273 -7.78 0.45 22.96
CA GLU A 273 -9.04 0.95 23.50
C GLU A 273 -10.21 0.91 22.48
N GLN A 274 -9.94 0.47 21.24
CA GLN A 274 -10.92 0.37 20.14
C GLN A 274 -11.63 1.71 19.84
N MET A 275 -10.92 2.82 19.93
CA MET A 275 -11.44 4.17 19.73
C MET A 275 -11.51 4.54 18.25
N PHE A 276 -12.30 3.82 17.44
CA PHE A 276 -12.42 4.04 16.00
C PHE A 276 -13.50 5.05 15.64
N TYR A 277 -13.34 6.31 16.06
CA TYR A 277 -14.26 7.39 15.75
C TYR A 277 -14.06 7.96 14.35
N LEU A 278 -15.13 8.52 13.78
CA LEU A 278 -15.08 9.24 12.50
C LEU A 278 -14.61 10.68 12.71
N ASN A 279 -13.49 11.03 12.12
CA ASN A 279 -13.05 12.40 12.02
C ASN A 279 -13.65 13.04 10.76
N HIS A 280 -14.74 13.81 10.93
CA HIS A 280 -15.44 14.43 9.81
C HIS A 280 -14.58 15.40 9.01
N SER A 281 -13.63 16.10 9.63
CA SER A 281 -12.72 17.03 8.94
C SER A 281 -11.73 16.33 8.02
N ALA A 282 -11.42 15.05 8.28
CA ALA A 282 -10.52 14.24 7.47
C ALA A 282 -11.24 13.41 6.39
N THR A 283 -12.56 13.54 6.23
CA THR A 283 -13.29 12.82 5.18
C THR A 283 -13.13 13.42 3.79
N THR A 284 -12.55 14.61 3.71
CA THR A 284 -12.15 15.28 2.45
C THR A 284 -10.75 15.85 2.62
N ASN A 285 -9.94 15.73 1.60
CA ASN A 285 -8.60 16.31 1.54
C ASN A 285 -8.33 16.89 0.14
N MET A 286 -7.10 17.33 -0.10
CA MET A 286 -6.69 17.88 -1.40
C MET A 286 -6.84 16.89 -2.58
N TYR A 287 -6.93 15.59 -2.31
CA TYR A 287 -7.16 14.53 -3.30
C TYR A 287 -8.64 14.19 -3.48
N GLY A 288 -9.54 14.91 -2.80
CA GLY A 288 -10.98 14.75 -2.87
C GLY A 288 -11.60 14.07 -1.66
N LYS A 289 -12.69 13.34 -1.90
CA LYS A 289 -13.41 12.61 -0.87
C LYS A 289 -12.68 11.33 -0.47
N SER A 290 -12.78 10.97 0.83
CA SER A 290 -12.37 9.65 1.32
C SER A 290 -12.98 8.53 0.46
N GLN A 291 -12.25 7.45 0.29
CA GLN A 291 -12.78 6.25 -0.37
C GLN A 291 -14.02 5.67 0.34
N PHE A 292 -14.22 5.96 1.61
CA PHE A 292 -15.37 5.50 2.41
C PHE A 292 -16.45 6.56 2.58
N TRP A 293 -16.42 7.64 1.80
CA TRP A 293 -17.41 8.72 1.89
C TRP A 293 -18.85 8.22 1.91
N ASP A 294 -19.19 7.32 1.00
CA ASP A 294 -20.53 6.79 0.86
C ASP A 294 -20.96 5.95 2.06
N ILE A 295 -20.03 5.21 2.69
CA ILE A 295 -20.29 4.51 3.95
C ILE A 295 -20.49 5.50 5.09
N PHE A 296 -19.64 6.52 5.19
CA PHE A 296 -19.70 7.49 6.28
C PHE A 296 -20.98 8.31 6.29
N TYR A 297 -21.50 8.64 5.12
CA TYR A 297 -22.69 9.48 4.95
C TYR A 297 -23.91 8.70 4.49
N HIS A 298 -23.89 7.36 4.62
CA HIS A 298 -25.02 6.47 4.37
C HIS A 298 -25.65 6.70 2.99
N THR A 299 -24.85 6.86 1.95
CA THR A 299 -25.34 6.94 0.57
C THR A 299 -26.15 5.66 0.25
N PRO A 300 -27.40 5.76 -0.19
CA PRO A 300 -28.21 4.59 -0.53
C PRO A 300 -27.50 3.69 -1.55
N ASP A 301 -27.60 2.37 -1.36
CA ASP A 301 -27.08 1.36 -2.28
C ASP A 301 -25.57 1.46 -2.58
N CYS A 302 -24.77 2.08 -1.67
CA CYS A 302 -23.32 2.22 -1.88
C CYS A 302 -22.53 0.91 -1.72
N HIS A 303 -23.13 -0.12 -1.15
CA HIS A 303 -22.49 -1.40 -0.84
C HIS A 303 -21.85 -2.06 -2.08
N PHE A 304 -22.43 -1.89 -3.27
CA PHE A 304 -21.87 -2.45 -4.51
C PHE A 304 -20.52 -1.80 -4.92
N LEU A 305 -20.15 -0.65 -4.34
CA LEU A 305 -18.88 0.02 -4.60
C LEU A 305 -17.71 -0.62 -3.87
N TYR A 306 -17.99 -1.44 -2.86
CA TYR A 306 -16.97 -1.94 -1.93
C TYR A 306 -16.81 -3.45 -2.04
N LYS A 307 -15.63 -3.91 -1.62
CA LYS A 307 -15.26 -5.29 -1.44
C LYS A 307 -14.54 -5.45 -0.11
N ILE A 308 -14.62 -6.64 0.47
CA ILE A 308 -13.78 -7.00 1.60
C ILE A 308 -12.54 -7.66 1.03
N ARG A 309 -11.38 -7.16 1.41
CA ARG A 309 -10.10 -7.79 1.14
C ARG A 309 -9.72 -8.64 2.34
N ASP A 310 -9.39 -9.87 2.11
CA ASP A 310 -8.66 -10.67 3.08
C ASP A 310 -7.17 -10.44 2.81
N THR A 311 -6.63 -9.37 3.39
CA THR A 311 -5.20 -9.10 3.36
C THR A 311 -4.62 -9.79 4.57
N ILE A 312 -4.02 -10.95 4.38
CA ILE A 312 -3.25 -11.62 5.42
C ILE A 312 -1.83 -11.06 5.32
N PHE A 313 -1.39 -10.42 6.39
CA PHE A 313 0.00 -10.10 6.55
C PHE A 313 0.73 -11.37 7.00
N ASP A 314 1.60 -11.88 6.15
CA ASP A 314 2.47 -13.00 6.49
C ASP A 314 3.70 -12.44 7.22
N GLU A 315 3.75 -12.68 8.54
CA GLU A 315 4.85 -12.22 9.38
C GLU A 315 6.18 -12.94 9.07
N GLU A 316 6.15 -14.16 8.53
CA GLU A 316 7.36 -14.91 8.20
C GLU A 316 8.02 -14.39 6.91
N THR A 317 7.21 -14.04 5.92
CA THR A 317 7.70 -13.53 4.63
C THR A 317 7.73 -12.00 4.58
N ASN A 318 7.18 -11.34 5.60
CA ASN A 318 6.99 -9.88 5.66
C ASN A 318 6.22 -9.32 4.44
N SER A 319 5.38 -10.17 3.85
CA SER A 319 4.59 -9.86 2.66
C SER A 319 3.10 -9.74 2.99
N ILE A 320 2.41 -8.88 2.25
CA ILE A 320 0.96 -8.80 2.27
C ILE A 320 0.45 -9.84 1.26
N LEU A 321 -0.11 -10.93 1.77
CA LEU A 321 -0.84 -11.87 0.94
C LEU A 321 -2.23 -11.31 0.65
N ASP A 322 -2.46 -10.87 -0.58
CA ASP A 322 -3.77 -10.46 -1.04
C ASP A 322 -4.58 -11.73 -1.40
N VAL A 323 -5.45 -12.15 -0.51
CA VAL A 323 -6.37 -13.24 -0.83
C VAL A 323 -7.52 -12.64 -1.63
N ARG A 324 -7.55 -12.94 -2.91
CA ARG A 324 -8.42 -12.32 -3.94
C ARG A 324 -9.92 -12.59 -3.81
N ASP A 325 -10.38 -13.26 -2.79
CA ASP A 325 -11.79 -13.61 -2.62
C ASP A 325 -12.55 -12.51 -1.90
N CYS A 326 -13.29 -11.74 -2.67
CA CYS A 326 -14.07 -10.60 -2.19
C CYS A 326 -15.50 -11.03 -1.90
N VAL A 327 -15.89 -11.01 -0.64
CA VAL A 327 -17.30 -11.16 -0.26
C VAL A 327 -18.05 -9.84 -0.49
N PRO A 328 -19.15 -9.80 -1.23
CA PRO A 328 -19.92 -8.59 -1.41
C PRO A 328 -20.41 -8.00 -0.07
N ILE A 329 -20.25 -6.71 0.11
CA ILE A 329 -20.59 -5.97 1.34
C ILE A 329 -22.09 -5.96 1.67
N ASP A 330 -22.94 -6.13 0.67
CA ASP A 330 -24.40 -6.19 0.77
C ASP A 330 -24.92 -7.27 1.74
N MET A 331 -24.10 -8.28 2.02
CA MET A 331 -24.43 -9.31 3.01
C MET A 331 -23.96 -8.98 4.42
N LEU A 332 -23.27 -7.87 4.62
CA LEU A 332 -22.48 -7.65 5.79
C LEU A 332 -22.81 -6.29 6.44
N THR A 333 -23.53 -6.34 7.55
CA THR A 333 -23.23 -5.35 8.59
C THR A 333 -21.76 -5.55 8.99
N VAL A 334 -21.06 -4.48 9.38
CA VAL A 334 -19.64 -4.53 9.78
C VAL A 334 -19.34 -5.70 10.74
N GLU A 335 -20.26 -6.03 11.68
CA GLU A 335 -20.16 -7.18 12.59
C GLU A 335 -20.28 -8.55 11.91
N LYS A 336 -21.09 -8.68 10.85
CA LYS A 336 -21.20 -9.94 10.11
C LYS A 336 -19.96 -10.17 9.26
N GLY A 337 -19.36 -9.11 8.68
CA GLY A 337 -18.12 -9.19 7.92
C GLY A 337 -16.98 -9.76 8.73
N GLU A 338 -16.80 -9.24 9.94
CA GLU A 338 -15.76 -9.73 10.84
C GLU A 338 -15.92 -11.20 11.22
N LYS A 339 -17.15 -11.65 11.45
CA LYS A 339 -17.44 -13.06 11.73
C LYS A 339 -17.17 -13.98 10.52
N VAL A 340 -17.52 -13.56 9.32
CA VAL A 340 -17.26 -14.32 8.08
C VAL A 340 -15.78 -14.38 7.81
N LEU A 341 -15.07 -13.26 7.93
CA LEU A 341 -13.63 -13.18 7.72
C LEU A 341 -12.84 -14.05 8.70
N ASN A 342 -13.19 -14.02 9.98
CA ASN A 342 -12.55 -14.86 11.00
C ASN A 342 -12.83 -16.36 10.81
N LYS A 343 -14.02 -16.72 10.35
CA LYS A 343 -14.33 -18.10 9.97
C LYS A 343 -13.52 -18.55 8.75
N TYR A 344 -13.39 -17.68 7.75
CA TYR A 344 -12.62 -17.95 6.55
C TYR A 344 -11.13 -18.13 6.86
N ARG A 345 -10.54 -17.25 7.68
CA ARG A 345 -9.14 -17.37 8.14
C ARG A 345 -8.88 -18.65 8.92
N ALA A 346 -9.82 -19.04 9.76
CA ALA A 346 -9.73 -20.30 10.50
C ALA A 346 -9.84 -21.52 9.55
N PHE A 347 -10.70 -21.45 8.55
CA PHE A 347 -10.83 -22.44 7.48
C PHE A 347 -9.55 -22.56 6.67
N GLN A 348 -8.98 -21.44 6.20
CA GLN A 348 -7.74 -21.40 5.44
C GLN A 348 -6.58 -22.04 6.22
N LYS A 349 -6.40 -21.70 7.49
CA LYS A 349 -5.38 -22.32 8.34
C LYS A 349 -5.51 -23.84 8.48
N GLU A 350 -6.75 -24.36 8.60
CA GLU A 350 -6.97 -25.82 8.64
C GLU A 350 -6.69 -26.46 7.26
N VAL A 351 -7.06 -25.81 6.16
CA VAL A 351 -6.77 -26.26 4.80
C VAL A 351 -5.26 -26.30 4.55
N ASP A 352 -4.54 -25.24 4.86
CA ASP A 352 -3.08 -25.16 4.70
C ASP A 352 -2.36 -26.22 5.54
N SER A 353 -2.82 -26.46 6.76
CA SER A 353 -2.31 -27.53 7.65
C SER A 353 -2.46 -28.93 7.04
N ILE A 354 -3.52 -29.16 6.26
CA ILE A 354 -3.78 -30.45 5.60
C ILE A 354 -2.92 -30.62 4.37
N PHE A 355 -2.75 -29.57 3.58
CA PHE A 355 -1.94 -29.61 2.36
C PHE A 355 -0.44 -29.65 2.65
N SER A 356 0.00 -29.14 3.79
CA SER A 356 1.39 -29.26 4.26
C SER A 356 1.73 -30.60 4.89
N SER A 357 0.74 -31.44 5.22
CA SER A 357 0.98 -32.79 5.74
C SER A 357 1.19 -33.83 4.64
N ASP A 358 2.27 -34.61 4.72
CA ASP A 358 2.67 -35.63 3.72
C ASP A 358 1.75 -36.87 3.63
N SER A 359 0.60 -36.90 4.30
CA SER A 359 -0.29 -38.07 4.26
C SER A 359 -1.23 -38.07 3.06
N SER A 360 -1.05 -39.04 2.20
CA SER A 360 -1.84 -39.25 0.97
C SER A 360 -3.29 -39.74 1.17
N ALA A 361 -3.76 -39.83 2.41
CA ALA A 361 -5.07 -40.37 2.72
C ALA A 361 -6.13 -39.26 2.67
N SER A 362 -6.90 -39.26 1.57
CA SER A 362 -8.24 -38.64 1.50
C SER A 362 -8.33 -37.15 1.86
N LYS A 363 -7.44 -36.33 1.27
CA LYS A 363 -7.48 -34.84 1.42
C LYS A 363 -8.89 -34.29 1.12
N THR A 364 -9.59 -34.84 0.14
CA THR A 364 -10.95 -34.44 -0.23
C THR A 364 -11.99 -34.67 0.89
N LYS A 365 -11.93 -35.81 1.59
CA LYS A 365 -12.88 -36.06 2.69
C LYS A 365 -12.64 -35.19 3.92
N ILE A 366 -11.40 -34.81 4.16
CA ILE A 366 -11.03 -33.91 5.26
C ILE A 366 -11.46 -32.48 4.90
N PHE A 367 -11.27 -32.07 3.65
CA PHE A 367 -11.72 -30.79 3.12
C PHE A 367 -13.24 -30.64 3.27
N ASP A 368 -14.04 -31.62 2.81
CA ASP A 368 -15.50 -31.63 2.96
C ASP A 368 -15.97 -31.57 4.42
N SER A 369 -15.21 -32.16 5.34
CA SER A 369 -15.52 -32.11 6.78
C SER A 369 -15.24 -30.74 7.40
N ILE A 370 -14.16 -30.09 6.99
CA ILE A 370 -13.78 -28.76 7.45
C ILE A 370 -14.73 -27.72 6.88
N GLU A 371 -15.06 -27.82 5.62
CA GLU A 371 -16.03 -26.96 4.94
C GLU A 371 -17.38 -26.97 5.68
N LYS A 372 -17.93 -28.14 5.98
CA LYS A 372 -19.17 -28.29 6.78
C LYS A 372 -19.08 -27.74 8.20
N LYS A 373 -17.90 -27.74 8.80
CA LYS A 373 -17.68 -27.22 10.16
C LYS A 373 -17.73 -25.69 10.22
N TYR A 374 -17.20 -25.00 9.17
CA TYR A 374 -17.04 -23.55 9.18
C TYR A 374 -18.15 -22.80 8.47
N ILE A 375 -18.83 -23.43 7.52
CA ILE A 375 -19.90 -22.84 6.73
C ILE A 375 -21.23 -23.53 7.09
N THR A 376 -21.87 -23.01 8.14
CA THR A 376 -23.13 -23.56 8.66
C THR A 376 -24.39 -22.94 8.06
N ASP A 377 -24.25 -21.94 7.19
CA ASP A 377 -25.37 -21.26 6.53
C ASP A 377 -25.38 -21.65 5.05
N GLU A 378 -26.31 -22.55 4.68
CA GLU A 378 -26.41 -23.10 3.31
C GLU A 378 -26.53 -22.02 2.23
N LYS A 379 -27.19 -20.88 2.53
CA LYS A 379 -27.31 -19.76 1.58
C LYS A 379 -26.00 -19.03 1.36
N LEU A 380 -25.23 -18.81 2.41
CA LEU A 380 -23.90 -18.20 2.34
C LEU A 380 -22.92 -19.09 1.57
N LEU A 381 -23.06 -20.40 1.73
CA LEU A 381 -22.27 -21.39 1.01
C LEU A 381 -22.60 -21.42 -0.48
N GLU A 382 -23.89 -21.44 -0.85
CA GLU A 382 -24.33 -21.39 -2.25
C GLU A 382 -23.85 -20.12 -2.97
N GLU A 383 -23.96 -18.97 -2.30
CA GLU A 383 -23.54 -17.69 -2.88
C GLU A 383 -22.01 -17.57 -2.97
N TYR A 384 -21.28 -18.11 -2.00
CA TYR A 384 -19.81 -18.22 -2.06
C TYR A 384 -19.37 -19.08 -3.25
N TRP A 385 -19.93 -20.27 -3.43
CA TRP A 385 -19.59 -21.16 -4.53
C TRP A 385 -20.00 -20.59 -5.90
N LEU A 386 -21.14 -19.94 -6.01
CA LEU A 386 -21.55 -19.26 -7.24
C LEU A 386 -20.58 -18.12 -7.62
N THR A 387 -20.03 -17.43 -6.64
CA THR A 387 -19.06 -16.38 -6.87
C THR A 387 -17.69 -16.96 -7.23
N TYR A 388 -17.26 -18.02 -6.55
CA TYR A 388 -16.02 -18.75 -6.82
C TYR A 388 -16.01 -19.36 -8.22
N GLU A 389 -17.08 -20.04 -8.62
CA GLU A 389 -17.21 -20.63 -9.96
C GLU A 389 -17.23 -19.57 -11.07
N LYS A 390 -17.92 -18.45 -10.85
CA LYS A 390 -17.89 -17.33 -11.80
C LYS A 390 -16.52 -16.72 -11.97
N ASN A 391 -15.77 -16.57 -10.90
CA ASN A 391 -14.40 -16.04 -10.97
C ASN A 391 -13.46 -17.03 -11.66
N LYS A 392 -13.59 -18.32 -11.38
CA LYS A 392 -12.82 -19.37 -12.04
C LYS A 392 -13.10 -19.47 -13.54
N GLU A 393 -14.37 -19.32 -13.97
CA GLU A 393 -14.75 -19.28 -15.39
C GLU A 393 -14.25 -18.01 -16.12
N GLN A 394 -13.96 -16.93 -15.38
CA GLN A 394 -13.36 -15.70 -15.93
C GLN A 394 -11.83 -15.82 -16.05
N GLU A 395 -11.19 -16.62 -15.20
CA GLU A 395 -9.76 -16.90 -15.27
C GLU A 395 -9.40 -17.93 -16.36
N GLU A 396 -10.36 -18.79 -16.77
CA GLU A 396 -10.18 -19.80 -17.83
C GLU A 396 -10.55 -19.28 -19.24
N LYS A 397 -11.05 -18.02 -19.38
CA LYS A 397 -11.40 -17.38 -20.66
C LYS A 397 -10.43 -16.28 -21.02
#